data_1333f17807325c06780ca170ce18b7d5
#
_entry.id   1333f17807325c06780ca170ce18b7d5
#
_cell.length_a   1.000
_cell.length_b   1.000
_cell.length_c   1.000
_cell.angle_alpha   90.00
_cell.angle_beta   90.00
_cell.angle_gamma   90.00
#
_symmetry.space_group_name_H-M   'P 1'
#
loop_
_entity.id
_entity.type
_entity.pdbx_description
1 polymer ?
#
loop_
_entity_poly.entity_id
_entity_poly.type
_entity_poly.pdbx_seq_one_letter_code
_entity_poly.pdbx_strand_id
1 'polypeptide(L)' 'MMNVYLVLNSNAESRFVVCAYNTESAYKLAKEKGRAGEVFDRSFLLGGTDDSNERVLKEI' A
#
# COMPACT_ATOMS: atom_id res chain seq x y z
N MET A 1 -4.85 -0.61 16.32
CA MET A 1 -5.42 0.03 15.12
C MET A 1 -4.38 0.11 14.02
N MET A 2 -4.77 -0.19 12.81
CA MET A 2 -3.88 -0.23 11.67
C MET A 2 -4.18 0.94 10.73
N ASN A 3 -3.19 1.40 9.99
CA ASN A 3 -3.36 2.50 9.04
C ASN A 3 -3.79 1.97 7.68
N VAL A 4 -4.51 2.82 6.93
CA VAL A 4 -4.86 2.54 5.54
C VAL A 4 -4.11 3.54 4.66
N TYR A 5 -3.37 3.04 3.69
CA TYR A 5 -2.56 3.86 2.78
C TYR A 5 -2.96 3.66 1.34
N LEU A 6 -2.88 4.74 0.57
CA LEU A 6 -2.85 4.65 -0.88
C LEU A 6 -1.38 4.65 -1.30
N VAL A 7 -0.93 3.60 -1.97
CA VAL A 7 0.46 3.43 -2.39
C VAL A 7 0.53 3.49 -3.91
N LEU A 8 1.46 4.29 -4.41
CA LEU A 8 1.63 4.54 -5.85
C LEU A 8 3.05 4.18 -6.27
N ASN A 9 3.19 3.69 -7.52
CA ASN A 9 4.51 3.53 -8.10
C ASN A 9 5.04 4.87 -8.62
N SER A 10 6.28 4.89 -9.12
CA SER A 10 6.98 6.13 -9.49
C SER A 10 6.23 6.98 -10.50
N ASN A 11 5.51 6.38 -11.44
CA ASN A 11 4.76 7.09 -12.46
C ASN A 11 3.24 7.04 -12.26
N ALA A 12 2.81 6.63 -11.09
CA ALA A 12 1.41 6.58 -10.67
C ALA A 12 0.50 5.71 -11.58
N GLU A 13 1.10 4.75 -12.27
CA GLU A 13 0.33 3.82 -13.10
C GLU A 13 -0.27 2.68 -12.30
N SER A 14 0.43 2.25 -11.24
CA SER A 14 -0.06 1.22 -10.33
C SER A 14 -0.41 1.86 -9.01
N ARG A 15 -1.63 1.59 -8.52
CA ARG A 15 -2.16 2.19 -7.30
C ARG A 15 -2.85 1.12 -6.48
N PHE A 16 -2.44 1.00 -5.23
CA PHE A 16 -3.03 0.01 -4.31
C PHE A 16 -3.48 0.69 -3.02
N VAL A 17 -4.62 0.26 -2.52
CA VAL A 17 -5.05 0.61 -1.16
C VAL A 17 -4.67 -0.56 -0.27
N VAL A 18 -3.86 -0.28 0.76
CA VAL A 18 -3.35 -1.32 1.64
C VAL A 18 -3.62 -0.95 3.09
N CYS A 19 -3.81 -1.95 3.95
CA CYS A 19 -3.78 -1.72 5.38
C CYS A 19 -2.47 -2.29 5.95
N ALA A 20 -1.77 -1.45 6.72
CA ALA A 20 -0.46 -1.78 7.24
C ALA A 20 -0.17 -0.95 8.49
N TYR A 21 0.78 -1.41 9.30
CA TYR A 21 1.15 -0.70 10.52
C TYR A 21 1.98 0.56 10.25
N ASN A 22 2.71 0.57 9.13
CA ASN A 22 3.56 1.71 8.78
C ASN A 22 3.77 1.73 7.26
N THR A 23 4.42 2.80 6.77
CA THR A 23 4.66 2.97 5.33
C THR A 23 5.58 1.90 4.75
N GLU A 24 6.56 1.46 5.50
CA GLU A 24 7.49 0.43 5.05
C GLU A 24 6.75 -0.86 4.72
N SER A 25 5.88 -1.30 5.62
CA SER A 25 5.04 -2.47 5.39
C SER A 25 4.09 -2.26 4.21
N ALA A 26 3.54 -1.05 4.08
CA ALA A 26 2.64 -0.73 2.98
C ALA A 26 3.34 -0.87 1.62
N TYR A 27 4.57 -0.35 1.50
CA TYR A 27 5.36 -0.49 0.28
C TYR A 27 5.68 -1.95 -0.03
N LYS A 28 6.00 -2.72 0.99
CA LYS A 28 6.31 -4.14 0.83
C LYS A 28 5.12 -4.90 0.27
N LEU A 29 3.93 -4.64 0.80
CA LEU A 29 2.70 -5.27 0.32
C LEU A 29 2.39 -4.88 -1.12
N ALA A 30 2.54 -3.61 -1.46
CA ALA A 30 2.32 -3.13 -2.82
C ALA A 30 3.30 -3.78 -3.79
N LYS A 31 4.57 -3.90 -3.38
CA LYS A 31 5.61 -4.52 -4.21
C LYS A 31 5.31 -5.98 -4.49
N GLU A 32 4.76 -6.70 -3.51
CA GLU A 32 4.39 -8.10 -3.70
C GLU A 32 3.27 -8.28 -4.73
N LYS A 33 2.36 -7.31 -4.83
CA LYS A 33 1.26 -7.35 -5.78
C LYS A 33 1.60 -6.76 -7.13
N GLY A 34 2.60 -5.89 -7.18
CA GLY A 34 3.02 -5.23 -8.41
C GLY A 34 3.85 -6.13 -9.31
N ARG A 35 4.29 -5.56 -10.42
CA ARG A 35 5.15 -6.26 -11.39
C ARG A 35 6.58 -6.29 -10.89
N ALA A 36 7.34 -7.28 -11.35
CA ALA A 36 8.77 -7.38 -11.06
C ALA A 36 9.48 -6.10 -11.54
N GLY A 37 10.31 -5.52 -10.68
CA GLY A 37 11.05 -4.30 -11.00
C GLY A 37 10.27 -3.01 -10.81
N GLU A 38 9.00 -3.09 -10.46
CA GLU A 38 8.19 -1.91 -10.20
C GLU A 38 8.59 -1.28 -8.85
N VAL A 39 8.74 0.05 -8.83
CA VAL A 39 9.15 0.79 -7.64
C VAL A 39 7.96 1.57 -7.09
N PHE A 40 7.63 1.36 -5.83
CA PHE A 40 6.58 2.10 -5.12
C PHE A 40 7.26 3.06 -4.16
N ASP A 41 7.10 4.35 -4.42
CA ASP A 41 7.83 5.40 -3.69
C ASP A 41 6.93 6.51 -3.14
N ARG A 42 5.62 6.41 -3.32
CA ARG A 42 4.68 7.39 -2.80
C ARG A 42 3.57 6.70 -2.03
N SER A 43 3.21 7.30 -0.90
CA SER A 43 2.11 6.79 -0.09
C SER A 43 1.38 7.94 0.55
N PHE A 44 0.07 7.76 0.73
CA PHE A 44 -0.79 8.74 1.39
C PHE A 44 -1.60 8.03 2.45
N LEU A 45 -1.59 8.58 3.65
CA LEU A 45 -2.40 8.04 4.75
C LEU A 45 -3.85 8.41 4.50
N LEU A 46 -4.71 7.41 4.36
CA LEU A 46 -6.14 7.61 4.13
C LEU A 46 -6.94 7.58 5.43
N GLY A 47 -6.48 6.85 6.43
CA GLY A 47 -7.20 6.73 7.68
C GLY A 47 -6.74 5.51 8.46
N GLY A 48 -7.58 5.08 9.39
CA GLY A 48 -7.32 3.89 10.20
C GLY A 48 -8.38 2.83 9.98
N THR A 49 -8.09 1.64 10.45
CA THR A 49 -9.02 0.51 10.37
C THR A 49 -8.84 -0.38 11.59
N ASP A 50 -9.91 -1.10 11.95
CA ASP A 50 -9.89 -2.11 13.01
C ASP A 50 -9.38 -3.46 12.53
N ASP A 51 -9.00 -3.57 11.26
CA ASP A 51 -8.44 -4.78 10.69
C ASP A 51 -7.18 -5.18 11.48
N SER A 52 -7.00 -6.46 11.69
CA SER A 52 -5.86 -6.98 12.45
C SER A 52 -4.76 -7.57 11.57
N ASN A 53 -4.99 -7.68 10.27
CA ASN A 53 -4.04 -8.27 9.34
C ASN A 53 -3.62 -7.28 8.26
N GLU A 54 -2.31 -7.15 8.07
CA GLU A 54 -1.77 -6.35 6.97
C GLU A 54 -2.11 -7.02 5.64
N ARG A 55 -2.64 -6.24 4.69
CA ARG A 55 -3.01 -6.80 3.39
C ARG A 55 -3.32 -5.70 2.38
N VAL A 56 -3.28 -6.06 1.12
CA VAL A 56 -3.77 -5.19 0.05
C VAL A 56 -5.30 -5.31 0.03
N LEU A 57 -5.96 -4.16 0.12
CA LEU A 57 -7.43 -4.12 0.12
C LEU A 57 -7.98 -4.11 -1.29
N LYS A 58 -7.39 -3.32 -2.18
CA LYS A 58 -7.79 -3.29 -3.58
C LYS A 58 -6.74 -2.58 -4.44
N GLU A 59 -6.80 -2.83 -5.72
CA GLU A 59 -6.06 -2.07 -6.74
C GLU A 59 -7.01 -1.08 -7.40
N ILE A 60 -6.55 0.14 -7.57
CA ILE A 60 -7.36 1.20 -8.20
C ILE A 60 -7.00 1.33 -9.67
#